data_9587727b3e9f92c42f9837bd625c2508
#
_entry.id   9587727b3e9f92c42f9837bd625c2508
#
_cell.length_a   1.000
_cell.length_b   1.000
_cell.length_c   1.000
_cell.angle_alpha   90.00
_cell.angle_beta   90.00
_cell.angle_gamma   90.00
#
_symmetry.space_group_name_H-M   'P 1'
#
loop_
_entity.id
_entity.type
_entity.pdbx_description
1 polymer ?
#
loop_
_entity_poly.entity_id
_entity_poly.type
_entity_poly.pdbx_seq_one_letter_code
_entity_poly.pdbx_strand_id
1 'polypeptide(L)'
;MQIVFDFPREVMELSPERGRGYRKIVRNNNDLERYWTGKNGVSNAYMTVYGYRGTVQPHNRRVDLETPIIRHFVMDFDPKDFRSKGGGGVDTSAPLEQTKRLHDFLLQENITHCVWYSGGGFHIWVGLDKPYIPSNGDSLSDIKEAGMKVVSDWIHKMDLYCSDPAVPFDTSGMIRIPNSYNSKRGLWSIP
;
A
#
# COMPACT_ATOMS: atom_id res chain seq x y z
N MET A 1 -15.89 0.94 -0.25
CA MET A 1 -15.18 2.17 -0.72
C MET A 1 -14.60 1.92 -2.10
N GLN A 2 -14.74 2.85 -3.03
CA GLN A 2 -13.95 2.83 -4.26
C GLN A 2 -12.64 3.57 -4.00
N ILE A 3 -11.48 2.91 -4.23
CA ILE A 3 -10.18 3.57 -4.09
C ILE A 3 -10.00 4.55 -5.24
N VAL A 4 -9.80 5.82 -4.92
CA VAL A 4 -9.46 6.86 -5.89
C VAL A 4 -7.95 7.06 -5.87
N PHE A 5 -7.32 6.93 -7.02
CA PHE A 5 -5.88 7.14 -7.18
C PHE A 5 -5.58 8.55 -7.68
N ASP A 6 -4.78 9.28 -6.92
CA ASP A 6 -4.20 10.56 -7.36
C ASP A 6 -2.91 10.31 -8.14
N PHE A 7 -2.56 11.24 -9.02
CA PHE A 7 -1.39 11.18 -9.89
C PHE A 7 -0.63 12.52 -9.89
N PRO A 8 0.70 12.51 -10.22
CA PRO A 8 1.53 11.37 -10.61
C PRO A 8 1.80 10.38 -9.46
N ARG A 9 2.14 9.13 -9.82
CA ARG A 9 2.60 8.07 -8.91
C ARG A 9 3.87 7.43 -9.43
N GLU A 10 4.66 6.84 -8.54
CA GLU A 10 5.70 5.91 -8.97
C GLU A 10 5.17 4.48 -9.01
N VAL A 11 5.62 3.74 -10.01
CA VAL A 11 5.42 2.30 -10.14
C VAL A 11 6.76 1.59 -10.26
N MET A 12 6.81 0.33 -9.81
CA MET A 12 8.02 -0.48 -9.83
C MET A 12 7.64 -1.94 -10.05
N GLU A 13 8.50 -2.67 -10.74
CA GLU A 13 8.41 -4.13 -10.82
C GLU A 13 9.40 -4.80 -9.87
N LEU A 14 9.02 -5.98 -9.40
CA LEU A 14 9.92 -6.93 -8.73
C LEU A 14 9.85 -8.26 -9.48
N SER A 15 10.85 -8.50 -10.32
CA SER A 15 10.98 -9.75 -11.05
C SER A 15 11.60 -10.83 -10.16
N PRO A 16 11.09 -12.06 -10.17
CA PRO A 16 11.74 -13.19 -9.51
C PRO A 16 13.17 -13.44 -9.98
N GLU A 17 13.45 -13.17 -11.27
CA GLU A 17 14.74 -13.44 -11.91
C GLU A 17 15.69 -12.24 -11.85
N ARG A 18 15.16 -11.03 -12.05
CA ARG A 18 15.95 -9.79 -12.23
C ARG A 18 16.01 -8.92 -10.97
N GLY A 19 15.24 -9.28 -9.93
CA GLY A 19 15.12 -8.47 -8.73
C GLY A 19 14.32 -7.19 -8.94
N ARG A 20 14.67 -6.14 -8.16
CA ARG A 20 13.94 -4.85 -8.17
C ARG A 20 14.24 -4.07 -9.45
N GLY A 21 13.18 -3.72 -10.18
CA GLY A 21 13.26 -2.83 -11.32
C GLY A 21 13.38 -1.35 -10.94
N TYR A 22 13.59 -0.51 -11.95
CA TYR A 22 13.59 0.94 -11.78
C TYR A 22 12.19 1.48 -11.52
N ARG A 23 12.10 2.51 -10.70
CA ARG A 23 10.86 3.27 -10.51
C ARG A 23 10.54 4.09 -11.77
N LYS A 24 9.28 4.11 -12.16
CA LYS A 24 8.76 4.89 -13.28
C LYS A 24 7.57 5.71 -12.81
N ILE A 25 7.32 6.85 -13.45
CA ILE A 25 6.14 7.67 -13.18
C ILE A 25 5.01 7.27 -14.11
N VAL A 26 3.82 7.08 -13.54
CA VAL A 26 2.53 7.02 -14.23
C VAL A 26 1.72 8.27 -13.90
N ARG A 27 0.98 8.79 -14.87
CA ARG A 27 0.34 10.10 -14.76
C ARG A 27 -1.20 10.06 -14.74
N ASN A 28 -1.77 8.89 -14.96
CA ASN A 28 -3.21 8.64 -14.95
C ASN A 28 -3.53 7.15 -14.80
N ASN A 29 -4.81 6.83 -14.66
CA ASN A 29 -5.27 5.46 -14.52
C ASN A 29 -4.94 4.58 -15.74
N ASN A 30 -5.01 5.11 -16.95
CA ASN A 30 -4.70 4.33 -18.16
C ASN A 30 -3.20 3.94 -18.20
N ASP A 31 -2.31 4.84 -17.79
CA ASP A 31 -0.88 4.54 -17.68
C ASP A 31 -0.61 3.47 -16.61
N LEU A 32 -1.31 3.57 -15.47
CA LEU A 32 -1.22 2.61 -14.39
C LEU A 32 -1.71 1.23 -14.85
N GLU A 33 -2.88 1.16 -15.47
CA GLU A 33 -3.46 -0.08 -15.98
C GLU A 33 -2.56 -0.73 -17.05
N ARG A 34 -2.08 0.03 -18.01
CA ARG A 34 -1.14 -0.45 -19.01
C ARG A 34 0.15 -0.97 -18.40
N TYR A 35 0.62 -0.33 -17.33
CA TYR A 35 1.82 -0.77 -16.63
C TYR A 35 1.63 -2.15 -15.99
N TRP A 36 0.60 -2.33 -15.15
CA TRP A 36 0.45 -3.58 -14.41
C TRP A 36 -0.03 -4.73 -15.30
N THR A 37 -0.87 -4.50 -16.30
CA THR A 37 -1.30 -5.53 -17.25
C THR A 37 -0.11 -6.09 -18.05
N GLY A 38 0.84 -5.25 -18.43
CA GLY A 38 2.07 -5.66 -19.09
C GLY A 38 3.05 -6.43 -18.18
N LYS A 39 2.78 -6.51 -16.87
CA LYS A 39 3.63 -7.24 -15.89
C LYS A 39 3.00 -8.53 -15.39
N ASN A 40 1.71 -8.72 -15.59
CA ASN A 40 0.99 -9.91 -15.12
C ASN A 40 1.60 -11.19 -15.69
N GLY A 41 1.85 -12.15 -14.79
CA GLY A 41 2.48 -13.44 -15.14
C GLY A 41 4.01 -13.39 -15.33
N VAL A 42 4.62 -12.20 -15.36
CA VAL A 42 6.07 -12.02 -15.56
C VAL A 42 6.77 -11.52 -14.30
N SER A 43 6.20 -10.51 -13.67
CA SER A 43 6.76 -9.89 -12.48
C SER A 43 5.67 -9.30 -11.57
N ASN A 44 6.02 -9.04 -10.32
CA ASN A 44 5.14 -8.35 -9.40
C ASN A 44 5.14 -6.84 -9.69
N ALA A 45 3.97 -6.22 -9.70
CA ALA A 45 3.80 -4.79 -9.92
C ALA A 45 3.44 -4.08 -8.61
N TYR A 46 4.15 -3.00 -8.34
CA TYR A 46 3.98 -2.16 -7.16
C TYR A 46 3.77 -0.70 -7.57
N MET A 47 3.10 0.05 -6.72
CA MET A 47 2.94 1.50 -6.84
C MET A 47 3.16 2.18 -5.50
N THR A 48 3.47 3.48 -5.49
CA THR A 48 3.46 4.27 -4.25
C THR A 48 2.05 4.28 -3.65
N VAL A 49 1.98 4.24 -2.30
CA VAL A 49 0.71 4.30 -1.56
C VAL A 49 -0.04 5.58 -1.90
N TYR A 50 0.68 6.70 -2.09
CA TYR A 50 0.12 8.01 -2.37
C TYR A 50 0.34 8.46 -3.81
N GLY A 51 -0.51 9.35 -4.31
CA GLY A 51 -0.21 10.23 -5.42
C GLY A 51 0.49 11.49 -4.92
N TYR A 52 0.99 12.32 -5.85
CA TYR A 52 1.77 13.51 -5.52
C TYR A 52 1.32 14.70 -6.37
N ARG A 53 1.56 15.92 -5.88
CA ARG A 53 1.26 17.12 -6.66
C ARG A 53 2.32 17.44 -7.72
N GLY A 54 3.52 16.90 -7.57
CA GLY A 54 4.65 17.26 -8.43
C GLY A 54 5.66 16.15 -8.64
N THR A 55 6.65 16.49 -9.43
CA THR A 55 7.81 15.66 -9.74
C THR A 55 9.08 16.46 -9.52
N VAL A 56 10.17 15.77 -9.16
CA VAL A 56 11.48 16.40 -8.94
C VAL A 56 12.06 16.92 -10.25
N GLN A 57 12.39 18.22 -10.27
CA GLN A 57 13.05 18.88 -11.40
C GLN A 57 14.55 18.58 -11.40
N PRO A 58 15.26 18.69 -12.56
CA PRO A 58 14.73 19.08 -13.87
C PRO A 58 14.18 17.93 -14.73
N HIS A 59 14.33 16.67 -14.29
CA HIS A 59 14.11 15.53 -15.19
C HIS A 59 12.74 14.88 -15.08
N ASN A 60 11.90 15.27 -14.13
CA ASN A 60 10.56 14.70 -13.89
C ASN A 60 10.55 13.14 -13.82
N ARG A 61 11.63 12.54 -13.33
CA ARG A 61 11.80 11.07 -13.27
C ARG A 61 11.36 10.46 -11.94
N ARG A 62 11.17 11.28 -10.93
CA ARG A 62 10.73 10.91 -9.59
C ARG A 62 9.59 11.82 -9.17
N VAL A 63 8.68 11.31 -8.36
CA VAL A 63 7.69 12.16 -7.68
C VAL A 63 8.38 12.98 -6.59
N ASP A 64 7.79 14.13 -6.27
CA ASP A 64 8.22 14.94 -5.15
C ASP A 64 7.58 14.41 -3.85
N LEU A 65 8.37 13.72 -3.05
CA LEU A 65 7.93 13.04 -1.82
C LEU A 65 7.43 14.01 -0.74
N GLU A 66 7.74 15.30 -0.86
CA GLU A 66 7.25 16.35 0.05
C GLU A 66 5.84 16.86 -0.32
N THR A 67 5.28 16.37 -1.43
CA THR A 67 3.98 16.82 -1.93
C THR A 67 2.93 15.69 -2.06
N PRO A 68 2.81 14.76 -1.09
CA PRO A 68 1.86 13.67 -1.19
C PRO A 68 0.42 14.19 -1.11
N ILE A 69 -0.49 13.47 -1.75
CA ILE A 69 -1.94 13.61 -1.60
C ILE A 69 -2.42 12.41 -0.79
N ILE A 70 -2.69 12.63 0.50
CA ILE A 70 -3.05 11.56 1.44
C ILE A 70 -4.58 11.51 1.54
N ARG A 71 -5.24 10.61 0.77
CA ARG A 71 -6.68 10.33 0.87
C ARG A 71 -6.99 9.14 1.76
N HIS A 72 -6.01 8.30 1.94
CA HIS A 72 -6.10 7.06 2.70
C HIS A 72 -4.71 6.68 3.18
N PHE A 73 -4.65 5.81 4.14
CA PHE A 73 -3.43 5.09 4.48
C PHE A 73 -3.67 3.59 4.37
N VAL A 74 -2.61 2.81 4.35
CA VAL A 74 -2.71 1.36 4.18
C VAL A 74 -2.09 0.67 5.37
N MET A 75 -2.81 -0.31 5.92
CA MET A 75 -2.26 -1.28 6.85
C MET A 75 -2.00 -2.57 6.10
N ASP A 76 -0.78 -3.08 6.18
CA ASP A 76 -0.31 -4.27 5.50
C ASP A 76 -0.15 -5.41 6.50
N PHE A 77 -0.87 -6.50 6.26
CA PHE A 77 -0.90 -7.69 7.11
C PHE A 77 -0.24 -8.86 6.40
N ASP A 78 1.01 -9.13 6.75
CA ASP A 78 1.78 -10.24 6.21
C ASP A 78 2.05 -11.31 7.28
N PRO A 79 2.14 -12.59 6.89
CA PRO A 79 2.62 -13.65 7.79
C PRO A 79 4.04 -13.34 8.25
N LYS A 80 4.27 -13.28 9.56
CA LYS A 80 5.60 -12.96 10.12
C LYS A 80 6.63 -14.08 9.96
N ASP A 81 6.20 -15.30 9.73
CA ASP A 81 7.10 -16.47 9.57
C ASP A 81 7.46 -16.74 8.10
N PHE A 82 8.09 -15.78 7.44
CA PHE A 82 8.66 -15.97 6.11
C PHE A 82 9.92 -16.87 6.08
N ARG A 83 10.36 -17.39 7.20
CA ARG A 83 11.65 -18.10 7.31
C ARG A 83 11.59 -19.62 7.16
N SER A 84 10.43 -20.23 6.96
CA SER A 84 10.37 -21.64 6.61
C SER A 84 10.89 -21.88 5.20
N LYS A 85 12.15 -22.24 5.09
CA LYS A 85 12.79 -22.77 3.88
C LYS A 85 12.19 -24.15 3.54
N GLY A 86 11.00 -24.16 3.02
CA GLY A 86 10.36 -25.39 2.56
C GLY A 86 9.05 -25.02 1.88
N GLY A 87 8.83 -25.52 0.68
CA GLY A 87 7.69 -25.19 -0.21
C GLY A 87 6.30 -25.55 0.33
N GLY A 88 6.06 -25.34 1.61
CA GLY A 88 4.75 -25.37 2.24
C GLY A 88 4.02 -24.06 1.99
N GLY A 89 2.70 -24.13 1.81
CA GLY A 89 1.84 -22.94 1.66
C GLY A 89 2.05 -21.98 2.83
N VAL A 90 1.98 -20.68 2.56
CA VAL A 90 2.07 -19.66 3.60
C VAL A 90 0.79 -19.70 4.41
N ASP A 91 0.93 -19.88 5.71
CA ASP A 91 -0.20 -19.78 6.63
C ASP A 91 -0.62 -18.31 6.74
N THR A 92 -1.77 -18.00 6.16
CA THR A 92 -2.40 -16.67 6.20
C THR A 92 -3.51 -16.59 7.25
N SER A 93 -3.67 -17.58 8.12
CA SER A 93 -4.76 -17.62 9.11
C SER A 93 -4.67 -16.46 10.11
N ALA A 94 -3.49 -16.21 10.67
CA ALA A 94 -3.28 -15.11 11.61
C ALA A 94 -3.44 -13.72 10.95
N PRO A 95 -2.82 -13.42 9.77
CA PRO A 95 -3.13 -12.20 9.03
C PRO A 95 -4.62 -12.03 8.72
N LEU A 96 -5.31 -13.08 8.31
CA LEU A 96 -6.74 -13.03 8.01
C LEU A 96 -7.56 -12.70 9.26
N GLU A 97 -7.28 -13.35 10.39
CA GLU A 97 -7.98 -13.09 11.65
C GLU A 97 -7.80 -11.63 12.10
N GLN A 98 -6.57 -11.12 12.06
CA GLN A 98 -6.29 -9.75 12.45
C GLN A 98 -6.88 -8.73 11.48
N THR A 99 -6.87 -9.04 10.18
CA THR A 99 -7.55 -8.24 9.16
C THR A 99 -9.05 -8.14 9.43
N LYS A 100 -9.72 -9.27 9.77
CA LYS A 100 -11.13 -9.28 10.14
C LYS A 100 -11.40 -8.45 11.40
N ARG A 101 -10.56 -8.58 12.42
CA ARG A 101 -10.68 -7.84 13.68
C ARG A 101 -10.63 -6.33 13.44
N LEU A 102 -9.68 -5.86 12.63
CA LEU A 102 -9.61 -4.45 12.27
C LEU A 102 -10.80 -4.04 11.37
N HIS A 103 -11.19 -4.87 10.40
CA HIS A 103 -12.34 -4.62 9.54
C HIS A 103 -13.63 -4.41 10.36
N ASP A 104 -13.91 -5.32 11.30
CA ASP A 104 -15.10 -5.23 12.16
C ASP A 104 -15.09 -3.97 13.03
N PHE A 105 -13.93 -3.63 13.58
CA PHE A 105 -13.74 -2.37 14.33
C PHE A 105 -14.02 -1.14 13.45
N LEU A 106 -13.46 -1.09 12.24
CA LEU A 106 -13.65 0.04 11.33
C LEU A 106 -15.12 0.17 10.89
N LEU A 107 -15.84 -0.96 10.73
CA LEU A 107 -17.29 -0.95 10.47
C LEU A 107 -18.08 -0.38 11.64
N GLN A 108 -17.77 -0.81 12.87
CA GLN A 108 -18.44 -0.33 14.10
C GLN A 108 -18.25 1.17 14.29
N GLU A 109 -17.05 1.68 13.99
CA GLU A 109 -16.72 3.11 14.10
C GLU A 109 -17.16 3.93 12.87
N ASN A 110 -17.84 3.31 11.89
CA ASN A 110 -18.23 3.95 10.62
C ASN A 110 -17.05 4.55 9.82
N ILE A 111 -15.85 3.99 9.97
CA ILE A 111 -14.67 4.43 9.24
C ILE A 111 -14.67 3.81 7.85
N THR A 112 -14.60 4.66 6.84
CA THR A 112 -14.57 4.23 5.43
C THR A 112 -13.29 3.45 5.12
N HIS A 113 -13.43 2.21 4.66
CA HIS A 113 -12.28 1.38 4.32
C HIS A 113 -12.62 0.34 3.25
N CYS A 114 -11.60 -0.33 2.73
CA CYS A 114 -11.75 -1.55 1.94
C CYS A 114 -10.59 -2.50 2.22
N VAL A 115 -10.86 -3.79 2.05
CA VAL A 115 -9.91 -4.88 2.26
C VAL A 115 -9.51 -5.47 0.92
N TRP A 116 -8.20 -5.77 0.76
CA TRP A 116 -7.65 -6.43 -0.41
C TRP A 116 -6.79 -7.61 0.01
N TYR A 117 -6.99 -8.74 -0.65
CA TYR A 117 -6.03 -9.84 -0.61
C TYR A 117 -4.89 -9.54 -1.57
N SER A 118 -3.64 -9.50 -1.09
CA SER A 118 -2.45 -9.16 -1.90
C SER A 118 -1.84 -10.36 -2.64
N GLY A 119 -2.46 -11.55 -2.49
CA GLY A 119 -1.89 -12.81 -2.98
C GLY A 119 -0.87 -13.43 -2.01
N GLY A 120 -0.72 -12.92 -0.81
CA GLY A 120 0.20 -13.43 0.22
C GLY A 120 -0.10 -12.95 1.62
N GLY A 121 -0.87 -11.88 1.74
CA GLY A 121 -1.34 -11.21 2.94
C GLY A 121 -2.54 -10.34 2.61
N PHE A 122 -2.83 -9.36 3.44
CA PHE A 122 -3.99 -8.49 3.28
C PHE A 122 -3.61 -7.04 3.45
N HIS A 123 -4.22 -6.16 2.64
CA HIS A 123 -4.13 -4.72 2.79
C HIS A 123 -5.49 -4.17 3.22
N ILE A 124 -5.52 -3.34 4.24
CA ILE A 124 -6.70 -2.53 4.57
C ILE A 124 -6.37 -1.09 4.18
N TRP A 125 -7.15 -0.55 3.24
CA TRP A 125 -7.08 0.83 2.81
C TRP A 125 -8.10 1.62 3.63
N VAL A 126 -7.63 2.50 4.50
CA VAL A 126 -8.48 3.30 5.40
C VAL A 126 -8.58 4.70 4.82
N GLY A 127 -9.80 5.13 4.51
CA GLY A 127 -10.08 6.44 3.95
C GLY A 127 -10.02 7.53 5.01
N LEU A 128 -9.54 8.71 4.62
CA LEU A 128 -9.69 9.94 5.38
C LEU A 128 -10.97 10.66 4.93
N ASP A 129 -11.65 11.34 5.83
CA ASP A 129 -12.85 12.14 5.52
C ASP A 129 -12.56 13.22 4.49
N LYS A 130 -11.37 13.79 4.56
CA LYS A 130 -10.86 14.76 3.60
C LYS A 130 -9.42 14.43 3.22
N PRO A 131 -9.05 14.61 1.94
CA PRO A 131 -7.67 14.47 1.55
C PRO A 131 -6.80 15.47 2.32
N TYR A 132 -5.71 14.97 2.89
CA TYR A 132 -4.67 15.85 3.38
C TYR A 132 -3.68 16.13 2.24
N ILE A 133 -3.47 17.41 2.00
CA ILE A 133 -2.55 17.93 0.98
C ILE A 133 -1.63 18.92 1.69
N PRO A 134 -0.34 18.61 1.91
CA PRO A 134 0.57 19.54 2.55
C PRO A 134 0.58 20.88 1.84
N SER A 135 0.41 21.97 2.59
CA SER A 135 0.57 23.34 2.11
C SER A 135 1.94 23.89 2.51
N ASN A 136 2.31 25.04 1.97
CA ASN A 136 3.58 25.68 2.35
C ASN A 136 3.55 26.01 3.87
N GLY A 137 4.44 25.40 4.61
CA GLY A 137 4.56 25.56 6.06
C GLY A 137 3.98 24.41 6.88
N ASP A 138 3.22 23.48 6.28
CA ASP A 138 2.79 22.28 6.97
C ASP A 138 3.96 21.31 7.14
N SER A 139 4.10 20.78 8.34
CA SER A 139 5.07 19.73 8.60
C SER A 139 4.48 18.37 8.22
N LEU A 140 5.03 17.75 7.18
CA LEU A 140 4.69 16.36 6.83
C LEU A 140 5.01 15.40 7.97
N SER A 141 6.00 15.73 8.82
CA SER A 141 6.34 14.93 10.00
C SER A 141 5.22 14.92 11.03
N ASP A 142 4.53 16.04 11.25
CA ASP A 142 3.46 16.13 12.25
C ASP A 142 2.25 15.25 11.87
N ILE A 143 1.91 15.23 10.57
CA ILE A 143 0.86 14.34 10.06
C ILE A 143 1.25 12.87 10.19
N LYS A 144 2.50 12.54 9.85
CA LYS A 144 3.03 11.19 10.04
C LYS A 144 2.97 10.78 11.50
N GLU A 145 3.44 11.64 12.41
CA GLU A 145 3.43 11.37 13.85
C GLU A 145 2.00 11.16 14.36
N ALA A 146 1.07 12.07 14.04
CA ALA A 146 -0.32 11.96 14.44
C ALA A 146 -0.98 10.69 13.89
N GLY A 147 -0.78 10.39 12.60
CA GLY A 147 -1.31 9.18 11.96
C GLY A 147 -0.72 7.90 12.54
N MET A 148 0.59 7.86 12.77
CA MET A 148 1.27 6.72 13.36
C MET A 148 0.85 6.47 14.80
N LYS A 149 0.51 7.51 15.56
CA LYS A 149 -0.06 7.35 16.91
C LYS A 149 -1.39 6.60 16.86
N VAL A 150 -2.30 7.00 15.97
CA VAL A 150 -3.59 6.30 15.80
C VAL A 150 -3.38 4.84 15.40
N VAL A 151 -2.49 4.58 14.43
CA VAL A 151 -2.18 3.21 13.96
C VAL A 151 -1.57 2.37 15.09
N SER A 152 -0.64 2.94 15.85
CA SER A 152 0.00 2.25 16.99
C SER A 152 -1.02 1.91 18.08
N ASP A 153 -1.95 2.82 18.36
CA ASP A 153 -3.03 2.57 19.31
C ASP A 153 -3.94 1.42 18.85
N TRP A 154 -4.26 1.35 17.56
CA TRP A 154 -5.02 0.23 16.99
C TRP A 154 -4.26 -1.09 17.04
N ILE A 155 -2.98 -1.09 16.65
CA ILE A 155 -2.11 -2.27 16.70
C ILE A 155 -2.07 -2.82 18.13
N HIS A 156 -1.85 -1.96 19.11
CA HIS A 156 -1.76 -2.36 20.52
C HIS A 156 -3.13 -2.81 21.08
N LYS A 157 -4.18 -2.02 20.87
CA LYS A 157 -5.53 -2.30 21.42
C LYS A 157 -6.14 -3.58 20.88
N MET A 158 -5.85 -3.92 19.61
CA MET A 158 -6.44 -5.05 18.92
C MET A 158 -5.44 -6.21 18.70
N ASP A 159 -4.23 -6.11 19.23
CA ASP A 159 -3.17 -7.14 19.07
C ASP A 159 -2.94 -7.50 17.58
N LEU A 160 -2.64 -6.48 16.76
CA LEU A 160 -2.44 -6.63 15.31
C LEU A 160 -0.95 -6.89 14.97
N TYR A 161 -0.37 -7.91 15.52
CA TYR A 161 1.07 -8.19 15.39
C TYR A 161 1.53 -8.59 13.97
N CYS A 162 0.61 -8.97 13.07
CA CYS A 162 0.94 -9.22 11.66
C CYS A 162 1.00 -7.94 10.83
N SER A 163 0.53 -6.81 11.36
CA SER A 163 0.63 -5.53 10.68
C SER A 163 2.08 -5.05 10.61
N ASP A 164 2.50 -4.56 9.44
CA ASP A 164 3.78 -3.88 9.29
C ASP A 164 3.61 -2.39 9.68
N PRO A 165 4.18 -1.96 10.82
CA PRO A 165 4.02 -0.59 11.29
C PRO A 165 4.77 0.44 10.42
N ALA A 166 5.63 0.02 9.50
CA ALA A 166 6.36 0.95 8.63
C ALA A 166 5.56 1.40 7.40
N VAL A 167 4.50 0.67 7.04
CA VAL A 167 3.72 0.94 5.81
C VAL A 167 2.80 2.16 5.93
N PRO A 168 2.02 2.32 7.03
CA PRO A 168 1.14 3.46 7.18
C PRO A 168 1.94 4.78 7.19
N PHE A 169 1.48 5.76 6.41
CA PHE A 169 2.11 7.09 6.30
C PHE A 169 3.55 7.13 5.77
N ASP A 170 4.09 6.01 5.24
CA ASP A 170 5.35 6.05 4.47
C ASP A 170 5.09 6.65 3.08
N THR A 171 5.53 7.91 2.90
CA THR A 171 5.35 8.63 1.63
C THR A 171 6.20 8.05 0.50
N SER A 172 7.22 7.27 0.79
CA SER A 172 8.03 6.56 -0.21
C SER A 172 7.62 5.09 -0.39
N GLY A 173 6.73 4.61 0.45
CA GLY A 173 6.27 3.23 0.51
C GLY A 173 5.66 2.75 -0.80
N MET A 174 5.94 1.49 -1.11
CA MET A 174 5.41 0.83 -2.30
C MET A 174 4.50 -0.31 -1.88
N ILE A 175 3.32 -0.35 -2.47
CA ILE A 175 2.34 -1.42 -2.23
C ILE A 175 2.00 -2.12 -3.53
N ARG A 176 1.58 -3.38 -3.45
CA ARG A 176 1.13 -4.12 -4.63
C ARG A 176 -0.06 -3.43 -5.29
N ILE A 177 -0.01 -3.29 -6.61
CA ILE A 177 -1.12 -2.71 -7.37
C ILE A 177 -2.34 -3.63 -7.24
N PRO A 178 -3.50 -3.11 -6.82
CA PRO A 178 -4.75 -3.86 -6.86
C PRO A 178 -5.03 -4.45 -8.24
N ASN A 179 -5.65 -5.63 -8.29
CA ASN A 179 -5.93 -6.41 -9.50
C ASN A 179 -4.68 -6.93 -10.24
N SER A 180 -3.47 -6.78 -9.68
CA SER A 180 -2.27 -7.34 -10.29
C SER A 180 -2.01 -8.79 -9.84
N TYR A 181 -1.26 -9.52 -10.65
CA TYR A 181 -0.87 -10.90 -10.37
C TYR A 181 0.36 -10.96 -9.46
N ASN A 182 0.29 -11.80 -8.41
CA ASN A 182 1.43 -12.11 -7.55
C ASN A 182 2.20 -13.31 -8.13
N SER A 183 3.23 -13.06 -8.93
CA SER A 183 4.01 -14.10 -9.59
C SER A 183 4.75 -15.03 -8.62
N LYS A 184 5.05 -14.56 -7.40
CA LYS A 184 5.69 -15.37 -6.37
C LYS A 184 4.73 -16.43 -5.77
N ARG A 185 3.43 -16.14 -5.77
CA ARG A 185 2.39 -16.98 -5.16
C ARG A 185 1.46 -17.63 -6.17
N GLY A 186 1.46 -17.20 -7.41
CA GLY A 186 0.52 -17.68 -8.42
C GLY A 186 -0.92 -17.20 -8.19
N LEU A 187 -1.12 -16.09 -7.49
CA LEU A 187 -2.44 -15.60 -7.06
C LEU A 187 -2.68 -14.15 -7.48
N TRP A 188 -3.93 -13.79 -7.66
CA TRP A 188 -4.33 -12.42 -7.95
C TRP A 188 -4.53 -11.60 -6.67
N SER A 189 -4.22 -10.31 -6.75
CA SER A 189 -4.62 -9.33 -5.75
C SER A 189 -6.07 -8.93 -6.02
N ILE A 190 -6.98 -9.26 -5.10
CA ILE A 190 -8.43 -9.09 -5.25
C ILE A 190 -9.04 -8.40 -4.02
N PRO A 191 -10.20 -7.68 -4.20
CA PRO A 191 -10.93 -7.11 -3.08
C PRO A 191 -11.53 -8.16 -2.16
#